data_62f38ee413fa5c29d3d5bd0cba35394c
#
_entry.id   62f38ee413fa5c29d3d5bd0cba35394c
#
_cell.length_a   1.000
_cell.length_b   1.000
_cell.length_c   1.000
_cell.angle_alpha   90.00
_cell.angle_beta   90.00
_cell.angle_gamma   90.00
#
_symmetry.space_group_name_H-M   'P 1'
#
loop_
_entity.id
_entity.type
_entity.pdbx_description
1 polymer ?
#
loop_
_entity_poly.entity_id
_entity_poly.type
_entity_poly.pdbx_seq_one_letter_code
_entity_poly.pdbx_strand_id
1 'polypeptide(L)'
;MKDDLDFQVLLPDEIDTIQMIANWYFDEWQIPIEKTFLKLKSITLDDSQFQVIATHGGQPVATGGVYHRVGLLEKEPRFAIHQHWLGLVYTIPELRHQGIGAELCSQIEVNAKNRGINEIYLFSDTAVSLYNRLGWIEVELVVFGHRTVTVMKKEI
;
A
#
# COMPACT_ATOMS: atom_id res chain seq x y z
N MET A 1 -1.26 -15.79 -15.05
CA MET A 1 -1.74 -14.43 -14.69
C MET A 1 -0.61 -13.56 -14.17
N LYS A 2 0.02 -13.94 -13.06
CA LYS A 2 1.05 -13.06 -12.46
C LYS A 2 2.30 -12.91 -13.31
N ASP A 3 2.58 -13.85 -14.21
CA ASP A 3 3.72 -13.74 -15.13
C ASP A 3 3.52 -12.68 -16.20
N ASP A 4 2.28 -12.22 -16.38
CA ASP A 4 1.92 -11.19 -17.36
C ASP A 4 1.74 -9.80 -16.72
N LEU A 5 2.16 -9.66 -15.47
CA LEU A 5 2.06 -8.40 -14.74
C LEU A 5 3.25 -7.50 -15.03
N ASP A 6 2.97 -6.24 -15.28
CA ASP A 6 3.97 -5.18 -15.32
C ASP A 6 3.75 -4.27 -14.12
N PHE A 7 4.84 -3.70 -13.60
CA PHE A 7 4.79 -2.82 -12.44
C PHE A 7 5.48 -1.51 -12.75
N GLN A 8 4.87 -0.41 -12.33
CA GLN A 8 5.48 0.90 -12.50
C GLN A 8 5.15 1.81 -11.33
N VAL A 9 6.04 2.75 -11.06
CA VAL A 9 5.83 3.77 -10.04
C VAL A 9 4.99 4.89 -10.64
N LEU A 10 3.97 5.32 -9.89
CA LEU A 10 3.10 6.42 -10.30
C LEU A 10 3.89 7.73 -10.40
N LEU A 11 3.70 8.45 -11.51
CA LEU A 11 4.31 9.76 -11.75
C LEU A 11 3.32 10.89 -11.44
N PRO A 12 3.81 12.07 -11.06
CA PRO A 12 2.93 13.17 -10.62
C PRO A 12 2.01 13.73 -11.71
N ASP A 13 2.33 13.54 -12.97
CA ASP A 13 1.51 14.03 -14.10
C ASP A 13 0.51 13.00 -14.62
N GLU A 14 0.48 11.79 -14.04
CA GLU A 14 -0.46 10.74 -14.44
C GLU A 14 -1.82 10.94 -13.77
N ILE A 15 -2.50 12.02 -14.14
CA ILE A 15 -3.73 12.47 -13.48
C ILE A 15 -4.86 11.44 -13.63
N ASP A 16 -4.99 10.83 -14.80
CA ASP A 16 -6.06 9.85 -15.02
C ASP A 16 -5.86 8.60 -14.14
N THR A 17 -4.63 8.17 -13.96
CA THR A 17 -4.30 7.04 -13.08
C THR A 17 -4.57 7.41 -11.62
N ILE A 18 -4.20 8.61 -11.21
CA ILE A 18 -4.49 9.10 -9.85
C ILE A 18 -6.00 9.10 -9.61
N GLN A 19 -6.78 9.58 -10.57
CA GLN A 19 -8.24 9.62 -10.45
C GLN A 19 -8.81 8.20 -10.34
N MET A 20 -8.30 7.27 -11.12
CA MET A 20 -8.72 5.87 -11.08
C MET A 20 -8.47 5.25 -9.70
N ILE A 21 -7.29 5.46 -9.14
CA ILE A 21 -6.94 4.96 -7.81
C ILE A 21 -7.86 5.58 -6.76
N ALA A 22 -8.12 6.88 -6.87
CA ALA A 22 -9.02 7.56 -5.94
C ALA A 22 -10.43 6.95 -5.98
N ASN A 23 -10.91 6.60 -7.17
CA ASN A 23 -12.20 5.93 -7.33
C ASN A 23 -12.19 4.53 -6.70
N TRP A 24 -11.11 3.76 -6.91
CA TRP A 24 -10.96 2.43 -6.29
C TRP A 24 -11.02 2.51 -4.76
N TYR A 25 -10.30 3.45 -4.17
CA TYR A 25 -10.25 3.61 -2.72
C TYR A 25 -11.56 4.12 -2.14
N PHE A 26 -12.28 4.95 -2.89
CA PHE A 26 -13.62 5.37 -2.49
C PHE A 26 -14.59 4.17 -2.48
N ASP A 27 -14.59 3.38 -3.55
CA ASP A 27 -15.49 2.23 -3.68
C ASP A 27 -15.21 1.18 -2.60
N GLU A 28 -13.94 0.93 -2.30
CA GLU A 28 -13.56 -0.13 -1.36
C GLU A 28 -13.64 0.32 0.10
N TRP A 29 -13.15 1.52 0.41
CA TRP A 29 -12.97 1.97 1.81
C TRP A 29 -13.65 3.29 2.13
N GLN A 30 -14.41 3.86 1.20
CA GLN A 30 -15.09 5.13 1.37
C GLN A 30 -14.13 6.29 1.71
N ILE A 31 -12.89 6.19 1.26
CA ILE A 31 -11.93 7.30 1.39
C ILE A 31 -12.35 8.39 0.41
N PRO A 32 -12.56 9.63 0.86
CA PRO A 32 -12.95 10.73 -0.04
C PRO A 32 -11.99 10.85 -1.22
N ILE A 33 -12.54 10.98 -2.42
CA ILE A 33 -11.76 11.04 -3.66
C ILE A 33 -10.71 12.16 -3.60
N GLU A 34 -11.11 13.34 -3.13
CA GLU A 34 -10.19 14.48 -3.02
C GLU A 34 -9.01 14.17 -2.09
N LYS A 35 -9.27 13.48 -0.99
CA LYS A 35 -8.21 13.12 -0.03
C LYS A 35 -7.14 12.24 -0.68
N THR A 36 -7.55 11.22 -1.42
CA THR A 36 -6.61 10.34 -2.15
C THR A 36 -5.89 11.13 -3.23
N PHE A 37 -6.62 11.95 -3.98
CA PHE A 37 -6.01 12.74 -5.06
C PHE A 37 -4.90 13.65 -4.54
N LEU A 38 -5.16 14.38 -3.47
CA LEU A 38 -4.17 15.27 -2.87
C LEU A 38 -2.99 14.50 -2.31
N LYS A 39 -3.24 13.37 -1.65
CA LYS A 39 -2.18 12.52 -1.12
C LYS A 39 -1.26 12.01 -2.24
N LEU A 40 -1.83 11.47 -3.30
CA LEU A 40 -1.02 10.93 -4.40
C LEU A 40 -0.24 12.03 -5.13
N LYS A 41 -0.83 13.21 -5.29
CA LYS A 41 -0.10 14.36 -5.86
C LYS A 41 1.10 14.74 -4.98
N SER A 42 0.93 14.68 -3.68
CA SER A 42 2.01 15.02 -2.74
C SER A 42 3.11 13.97 -2.72
N ILE A 43 2.76 12.68 -2.57
CA ILE A 43 3.78 11.64 -2.41
C ILE A 43 4.58 11.39 -3.70
N THR A 44 3.99 11.61 -4.86
CA THR A 44 4.72 11.41 -6.13
C THR A 44 5.85 12.41 -6.34
N LEU A 45 5.89 13.49 -5.53
CA LEU A 45 6.97 14.47 -5.53
C LEU A 45 8.04 14.18 -4.46
N ASP A 46 7.90 13.10 -3.71
CA ASP A 46 8.77 12.75 -2.58
C ASP A 46 9.55 11.48 -2.91
N ASP A 47 10.85 11.48 -2.64
CA ASP A 47 11.70 10.32 -2.95
C ASP A 47 11.49 9.15 -2.01
N SER A 48 10.98 9.38 -0.81
CA SER A 48 10.81 8.35 0.22
C SER A 48 9.37 7.86 0.36
N GLN A 49 8.47 8.37 -0.46
CA GLN A 49 7.08 7.90 -0.55
C GLN A 49 6.77 7.62 -2.02
N PHE A 50 5.97 6.60 -2.27
CA PHE A 50 5.67 6.24 -3.66
C PHE A 50 4.45 5.33 -3.73
N GLN A 51 3.88 5.26 -4.92
CA GLN A 51 2.77 4.39 -5.26
C GLN A 51 3.20 3.50 -6.43
N VAL A 52 2.90 2.20 -6.34
CA VAL A 52 3.18 1.25 -7.42
C VAL A 52 1.86 0.78 -8.03
N ILE A 53 1.84 0.64 -9.33
CA ILE A 53 0.67 0.16 -10.07
C ILE A 53 1.07 -1.11 -10.80
N ALA A 54 0.22 -2.14 -10.66
CA ALA A 54 0.34 -3.36 -11.45
C ALA A 54 -0.63 -3.30 -12.62
N THR A 55 -0.15 -3.65 -13.80
CA THR A 55 -0.99 -3.76 -14.99
C THR A 55 -0.94 -5.17 -15.56
N HIS A 56 -2.03 -5.58 -16.18
CA HIS A 56 -2.12 -6.85 -16.87
C HIS A 56 -2.70 -6.55 -18.27
N GLY A 57 -1.95 -6.88 -19.30
CA GLY A 57 -2.38 -6.56 -20.66
C GLY A 57 -2.62 -5.07 -20.89
N GLY A 58 -1.84 -4.22 -20.24
CA GLY A 58 -1.99 -2.77 -20.34
C GLY A 58 -3.08 -2.17 -19.46
N GLN A 59 -3.84 -2.99 -18.74
CA GLN A 59 -4.92 -2.50 -17.88
C GLN A 59 -4.47 -2.51 -16.41
N PRO A 60 -4.63 -1.40 -15.68
CA PRO A 60 -4.32 -1.38 -14.26
C PRO A 60 -5.23 -2.34 -13.48
N VAL A 61 -4.63 -3.16 -12.60
CA VAL A 61 -5.37 -4.18 -11.86
C VAL A 61 -5.13 -4.14 -10.35
N ALA A 62 -4.07 -3.47 -9.90
CA ALA A 62 -3.75 -3.42 -8.48
C ALA A 62 -2.85 -2.22 -8.20
N THR A 63 -2.83 -1.79 -6.94
CA THR A 63 -1.98 -0.68 -6.49
C THR A 63 -1.74 -0.77 -5.00
N GLY A 64 -0.69 -0.14 -4.56
CA GLY A 64 -0.33 0.04 -3.15
C GLY A 64 0.87 0.94 -3.06
N GLY A 65 1.21 1.36 -1.86
CA GLY A 65 2.31 2.29 -1.71
C GLY A 65 3.01 2.25 -0.38
N VAL A 66 4.05 3.06 -0.26
CA VAL A 66 4.76 3.31 0.99
C VAL A 66 4.56 4.78 1.33
N TYR A 67 4.09 5.02 2.55
CA TYR A 67 3.69 6.35 3.01
C TYR A 67 4.32 6.67 4.36
N HIS A 68 4.51 7.96 4.63
CA HIS A 68 4.92 8.41 5.97
C HIS A 68 3.73 8.43 6.94
N ARG A 69 2.51 8.62 6.43
CA ARG A 69 1.32 8.72 7.27
C ARG A 69 0.24 7.74 6.81
N VAL A 70 -0.26 6.99 7.77
CA VAL A 70 -1.39 6.06 7.57
C VAL A 70 -2.40 6.31 8.68
N GLY A 71 -3.63 5.82 8.49
CA GLY A 71 -4.73 6.09 9.42
C GLY A 71 -4.48 5.70 10.87
N LEU A 72 -3.68 4.66 11.10
CA LEU A 72 -3.34 4.22 12.46
C LEU A 72 -2.68 5.34 13.27
N LEU A 73 -1.88 6.19 12.64
CA LEU A 73 -1.13 7.25 13.35
C LEU A 73 -2.04 8.32 13.94
N GLU A 74 -3.23 8.49 13.40
CA GLU A 74 -4.22 9.42 13.95
C GLU A 74 -4.79 8.92 15.27
N LYS A 75 -4.90 7.60 15.44
CA LYS A 75 -5.44 6.97 16.65
C LYS A 75 -4.35 6.61 17.64
N GLU A 76 -3.16 6.24 17.16
CA GLU A 76 -2.03 5.82 17.97
C GLU A 76 -0.77 6.59 17.53
N PRO A 77 -0.64 7.87 17.91
CA PRO A 77 0.48 8.72 17.47
C PRO A 77 1.87 8.17 17.84
N ARG A 78 1.96 7.29 18.83
CA ARG A 78 3.25 6.70 19.23
C ARG A 78 3.94 5.92 18.12
N PHE A 79 3.16 5.43 17.14
CA PHE A 79 3.72 4.72 16.00
C PHE A 79 4.34 5.66 14.95
N ALA A 80 4.19 6.96 15.10
CA ALA A 80 4.76 7.94 14.16
C ALA A 80 6.29 7.96 14.16
N ILE A 81 6.93 7.29 15.14
CA ILE A 81 8.39 7.10 15.12
C ILE A 81 8.82 6.20 13.94
N HIS A 82 7.92 5.39 13.41
CA HIS A 82 8.18 4.56 12.23
C HIS A 82 7.72 5.34 11.00
N GLN A 83 8.67 5.66 10.12
CA GLN A 83 8.43 6.59 9.02
C GLN A 83 7.82 5.96 7.77
N HIS A 84 8.03 4.66 7.56
CA HIS A 84 7.68 4.02 6.28
C HIS A 84 6.61 2.94 6.51
N TRP A 85 5.43 3.15 5.91
CA TRP A 85 4.28 2.27 6.07
C TRP A 85 3.78 1.77 4.73
N LEU A 86 3.73 0.46 4.55
CA LEU A 86 3.00 -0.15 3.44
C LEU A 86 1.51 0.05 3.70
N GLY A 87 0.80 0.53 2.73
CA GLY A 87 -0.63 0.76 2.92
C GLY A 87 -1.43 0.76 1.65
N LEU A 88 -2.75 0.67 1.84
CA LEU A 88 -3.73 0.82 0.78
C LEU A 88 -3.49 -0.14 -0.39
N VAL A 89 -3.13 -1.37 -0.07
CA VAL A 89 -2.95 -2.43 -1.08
C VAL A 89 -4.32 -2.87 -1.57
N TYR A 90 -4.53 -2.75 -2.87
CA TYR A 90 -5.82 -3.00 -3.50
C TYR A 90 -5.62 -3.79 -4.80
N THR A 91 -6.43 -4.82 -4.99
CA THR A 91 -6.54 -5.55 -6.25
C THR A 91 -8.00 -5.47 -6.70
N ILE A 92 -8.25 -5.26 -7.98
CA ILE A 92 -9.63 -5.23 -8.47
C ILE A 92 -10.34 -6.55 -8.09
N PRO A 93 -11.62 -6.48 -7.71
CA PRO A 93 -12.32 -7.66 -7.17
C PRO A 93 -12.25 -8.90 -8.06
N GLU A 94 -12.33 -8.72 -9.38
CA GLU A 94 -12.36 -9.83 -10.35
C GLU A 94 -11.07 -10.66 -10.34
N LEU A 95 -9.96 -10.08 -9.88
CA LEU A 95 -8.63 -10.72 -9.94
C LEU A 95 -8.05 -11.05 -8.56
N ARG A 96 -8.86 -10.96 -7.51
CA ARG A 96 -8.40 -11.31 -6.15
C ARG A 96 -8.16 -12.81 -6.01
N HIS A 97 -7.36 -13.18 -5.03
CA HIS A 97 -7.02 -14.56 -4.69
C HIS A 97 -6.20 -15.29 -5.78
N GLN A 98 -5.47 -14.54 -6.61
CA GLN A 98 -4.62 -15.08 -7.66
C GLN A 98 -3.14 -14.73 -7.49
N GLY A 99 -2.75 -14.21 -6.33
CA GLY A 99 -1.36 -13.90 -6.02
C GLY A 99 -0.87 -12.54 -6.49
N ILE A 100 -1.75 -11.70 -7.05
CA ILE A 100 -1.36 -10.37 -7.55
C ILE A 100 -0.91 -9.47 -6.40
N GLY A 101 -1.64 -9.49 -5.28
CA GLY A 101 -1.28 -8.68 -4.11
C GLY A 101 0.11 -9.02 -3.57
N ALA A 102 0.46 -10.31 -3.54
CA ALA A 102 1.78 -10.75 -3.09
C ALA A 102 2.88 -10.27 -4.03
N GLU A 103 2.67 -10.37 -5.34
CA GLU A 103 3.62 -9.88 -6.33
C GLU A 103 3.78 -8.36 -6.24
N LEU A 104 2.67 -7.64 -6.05
CA LEU A 104 2.69 -6.19 -5.87
C LEU A 104 3.52 -5.82 -4.63
N CYS A 105 3.30 -6.48 -3.50
CA CYS A 105 4.07 -6.24 -2.28
C CYS A 105 5.56 -6.48 -2.50
N SER A 106 5.92 -7.54 -3.23
CA SER A 106 7.31 -7.82 -3.57
C SER A 106 7.93 -6.67 -4.37
N GLN A 107 7.21 -6.14 -5.35
CA GLN A 107 7.69 -5.02 -6.15
C GLN A 107 7.79 -3.73 -5.34
N ILE A 108 6.87 -3.51 -4.41
CA ILE A 108 6.94 -2.36 -3.50
C ILE A 108 8.21 -2.47 -2.65
N GLU A 109 8.54 -3.65 -2.14
CA GLU A 109 9.76 -3.85 -1.34
C GLU A 109 11.03 -3.57 -2.15
N VAL A 110 11.06 -4.02 -3.41
CA VAL A 110 12.20 -3.74 -4.31
C VAL A 110 12.38 -2.23 -4.48
N ASN A 111 11.28 -1.52 -4.76
CA ASN A 111 11.32 -0.06 -4.92
C ASN A 111 11.75 0.65 -3.63
N ALA A 112 11.26 0.19 -2.48
CA ALA A 112 11.63 0.76 -1.19
C ALA A 112 13.13 0.58 -0.92
N LYS A 113 13.64 -0.63 -1.15
CA LYS A 113 15.05 -0.93 -0.95
C LYS A 113 15.94 -0.06 -1.84
N ASN A 114 15.53 0.14 -3.10
CA ASN A 114 16.27 0.99 -4.04
C ASN A 114 16.28 2.47 -3.61
N ARG A 115 15.35 2.87 -2.74
CA ARG A 115 15.29 4.24 -2.18
C ARG A 115 16.00 4.36 -0.85
N GLY A 116 16.69 3.30 -0.40
CA GLY A 116 17.41 3.30 0.87
C GLY A 116 16.54 3.02 2.09
N ILE A 117 15.32 2.55 1.89
CA ILE A 117 14.43 2.16 3.00
C ILE A 117 14.80 0.75 3.42
N ASN A 118 15.08 0.55 4.71
CA ASN A 118 15.55 -0.73 5.26
C ASN A 118 14.49 -1.46 6.06
N GLU A 119 13.42 -0.79 6.45
CA GLU A 119 12.38 -1.37 7.27
C GLU A 119 11.05 -0.73 6.93
N ILE A 120 10.01 -1.54 6.81
CA ILE A 120 8.65 -1.09 6.52
C ILE A 120 7.71 -1.66 7.57
N TYR A 121 6.73 -0.87 7.97
CA TYR A 121 5.64 -1.26 8.86
C TYR A 121 4.33 -1.35 8.08
N LEU A 122 3.38 -2.09 8.61
CA LEU A 122 1.99 -2.10 8.16
C LEU A 122 1.07 -2.40 9.34
N PHE A 123 -0.22 -2.20 9.16
CA PHE A 123 -1.23 -2.72 10.08
C PHE A 123 -2.32 -3.41 9.27
N SER A 124 -2.87 -4.49 9.81
CA SER A 124 -3.89 -5.27 9.12
C SER A 124 -4.81 -5.96 10.12
N ASP A 125 -6.08 -6.11 9.76
CA ASP A 125 -7.04 -6.91 10.53
C ASP A 125 -7.37 -8.24 9.83
N THR A 126 -7.38 -8.28 8.51
CA THR A 126 -7.86 -9.45 7.75
C THR A 126 -6.78 -10.19 6.97
N ALA A 127 -5.60 -9.60 6.80
CA ALA A 127 -4.55 -10.16 5.94
C ALA A 127 -3.29 -10.57 6.71
N VAL A 128 -3.37 -10.73 8.02
CA VAL A 128 -2.20 -11.04 8.86
C VAL A 128 -1.51 -12.34 8.41
N SER A 129 -2.27 -13.38 8.10
CA SER A 129 -1.67 -14.65 7.69
C SER A 129 -0.98 -14.54 6.33
N LEU A 130 -1.50 -13.72 5.42
CA LEU A 130 -0.82 -13.44 4.16
C LEU A 130 0.54 -12.80 4.40
N TYR A 131 0.58 -11.74 5.22
CA TYR A 131 1.83 -11.04 5.49
C TYR A 131 2.81 -11.91 6.28
N ASN A 132 2.33 -12.77 7.19
CA ASN A 132 3.20 -13.75 7.84
C ASN A 132 3.89 -14.66 6.81
N ARG A 133 3.15 -15.13 5.80
CA ARG A 133 3.73 -15.96 4.74
C ARG A 133 4.74 -15.20 3.88
N LEU A 134 4.58 -13.88 3.77
CA LEU A 134 5.49 -13.03 3.02
C LEU A 134 6.70 -12.57 3.82
N GLY A 135 6.86 -13.05 5.06
CA GLY A 135 8.03 -12.76 5.88
C GLY A 135 7.88 -11.59 6.83
N TRP A 136 6.67 -11.06 6.99
CA TRP A 136 6.41 -9.99 7.95
C TRP A 136 6.30 -10.56 9.36
N ILE A 137 6.74 -9.78 10.35
CA ILE A 137 6.78 -10.15 11.77
C ILE A 137 5.73 -9.34 12.52
N GLU A 138 4.93 -9.98 13.36
CA GLU A 138 3.95 -9.31 14.19
C GLU A 138 4.66 -8.54 15.30
N VAL A 139 4.28 -7.27 15.48
CA VAL A 139 4.86 -6.39 16.49
C VAL A 139 3.91 -6.25 17.67
N GLU A 140 2.63 -5.98 17.41
CA GLU A 140 1.70 -5.62 18.47
C GLU A 140 0.26 -5.67 17.95
N LEU A 141 -0.68 -6.05 18.84
CA LEU A 141 -2.11 -5.95 18.59
C LEU A 141 -2.60 -4.60 19.12
N VAL A 142 -3.39 -3.89 18.33
CA VAL A 142 -3.90 -2.56 18.66
C VAL A 142 -5.40 -2.49 18.40
N VAL A 143 -6.16 -1.92 19.32
CA VAL A 143 -7.57 -1.64 19.08
C VAL A 143 -7.68 -0.39 18.23
N PHE A 144 -8.31 -0.54 17.06
CA PHE A 144 -8.45 0.54 16.08
C PHE A 144 -9.95 0.68 15.75
N GLY A 145 -10.62 1.59 16.43
CA GLY A 145 -12.07 1.73 16.32
C GLY A 145 -12.79 0.52 16.90
N HIS A 146 -13.58 -0.16 16.08
CA HIS A 146 -14.35 -1.36 16.47
C HIS A 146 -13.63 -2.67 16.16
N ARG A 147 -12.38 -2.59 15.71
CA ARG A 147 -11.64 -3.77 15.29
C ARG A 147 -10.28 -3.79 15.96
N THR A 148 -9.68 -4.99 16.00
CA THR A 148 -8.30 -5.15 16.43
C THR A 148 -7.43 -5.34 15.20
N VAL A 149 -6.36 -4.58 15.10
CA VAL A 149 -5.40 -4.70 14.01
C VAL A 149 -4.07 -5.21 14.58
N THR A 150 -3.31 -5.89 13.73
CA THR A 150 -1.94 -6.29 14.04
C THR A 150 -0.99 -5.35 13.33
N VAL A 151 -0.10 -4.72 14.10
CA VAL A 151 1.01 -3.95 13.53
C VAL A 151 2.11 -4.94 13.21
N MET A 152 2.64 -4.86 12.00
CA MET A 152 3.68 -5.79 11.52
C MET A 152 4.83 -5.00 10.92
N LYS A 153 6.01 -5.62 10.87
CA LYS A 153 7.18 -5.02 10.25
C LYS A 153 7.94 -6.04 9.42
N LYS A 154 8.72 -5.52 8.49
CA LYS A 154 9.64 -6.33 7.69
C LYS A 154 10.92 -5.55 7.45
N GLU A 155 12.05 -6.19 7.67
CA GLU A 155 13.35 -5.68 7.25
C GLU A 155 13.59 -6.10 5.80
N ILE A 156 14.07 -5.18 4.99
CA ILE A 156 14.21 -5.41 3.55
C ILE A 156 15.62 -5.12 3.03
#